data_e856517bc8d506f42af4a86d11ab71f2
#
_entry.id   e856517bc8d506f42af4a86d11ab71f2
#
_cell.length_a   1.000
_cell.length_b   1.000
_cell.length_c   1.000
_cell.angle_alpha   90.00
_cell.angle_beta   90.00
_cell.angle_gamma   90.00
#
_symmetry.space_group_name_H-M   'P 1'
#
loop_
_entity.id
_entity.type
_entity.pdbx_description
1 polymer ?
#
loop_
_entity_poly.entity_id
_entity_poly.type
_entity_poly.pdbx_seq_one_letter_code
_entity_poly.pdbx_strand_id
1 'polypeptide(L)'
;TIIVTSKTTKTEFQAITNKPIEVITNGYDVEKVARPILDEKFTLAHIGSLLSERNPKILWESLSQLLSEIPDFENNFELKLIGAVSQEVLNTISEYKLDAFLNNVGYVSHDEAVLQQRKSQVLLLIEINSEETKSIIPGKLFEYMVSERPIIAIGPNDSDFAEIITNT
;
A
#
# COMPACT_ATOMS: atom_id res chain seq x y z
N THR A 1 -30.75 -10.52 3.97
CA THR A 1 -29.76 -9.65 3.33
C THR A 1 -28.36 -10.22 3.54
N ILE A 2 -27.54 -10.22 2.49
CA ILE A 2 -26.11 -10.55 2.55
C ILE A 2 -25.36 -9.21 2.49
N ILE A 3 -24.31 -9.06 3.26
CA ILE A 3 -23.42 -7.89 3.22
C ILE A 3 -22.08 -8.35 2.67
N VAL A 4 -21.56 -7.62 1.71
CA VAL A 4 -20.24 -7.84 1.09
C VAL A 4 -19.44 -6.55 1.09
N THR A 5 -18.12 -6.66 0.97
CA THR A 5 -17.23 -5.48 1.09
C THR A 5 -16.89 -4.83 -0.25
N SER A 6 -17.20 -5.49 -1.38
CA SER A 6 -16.87 -4.97 -2.71
C SER A 6 -17.95 -5.21 -3.75
N LYS A 7 -17.90 -4.47 -4.86
CA LYS A 7 -18.84 -4.61 -5.98
C LYS A 7 -18.64 -5.93 -6.71
N THR A 8 -17.39 -6.33 -6.92
CA THR A 8 -17.05 -7.60 -7.57
C THR A 8 -17.61 -8.77 -6.77
N THR A 9 -17.39 -8.80 -5.44
CA THR A 9 -17.98 -9.85 -4.59
C THR A 9 -19.50 -9.84 -4.62
N LYS A 10 -20.16 -8.67 -4.72
CA LYS A 10 -21.62 -8.61 -4.91
C LYS A 10 -22.04 -9.33 -6.20
N THR A 11 -21.35 -9.08 -7.30
CA THR A 11 -21.65 -9.71 -8.60
C THR A 11 -21.48 -11.23 -8.53
N GLU A 12 -20.42 -11.71 -7.93
CA GLU A 12 -20.16 -13.13 -7.72
C GLU A 12 -21.28 -13.80 -6.91
N PHE A 13 -21.71 -13.19 -5.82
CA PHE A 13 -22.78 -13.72 -4.98
C PHE A 13 -24.15 -13.66 -5.66
N GLN A 14 -24.40 -12.67 -6.52
CA GLN A 14 -25.63 -12.60 -7.32
C GLN A 14 -25.78 -13.79 -8.27
N ALA A 15 -24.67 -14.39 -8.72
CA ALA A 15 -24.69 -15.58 -9.55
C ALA A 15 -25.14 -16.85 -8.81
N ILE A 16 -25.05 -16.86 -7.47
CA ILE A 16 -25.34 -18.05 -6.64
C ILE A 16 -26.55 -17.90 -5.72
N THR A 17 -27.14 -16.70 -5.59
CA THR A 17 -28.29 -16.48 -4.71
C THR A 17 -29.18 -15.34 -5.19
N ASN A 18 -30.50 -15.47 -4.95
CA ASN A 18 -31.49 -14.41 -5.18
C ASN A 18 -31.76 -13.53 -3.93
N LYS A 19 -30.98 -13.70 -2.85
CA LYS A 19 -31.17 -12.87 -1.66
C LYS A 19 -30.67 -11.45 -1.93
N PRO A 20 -31.27 -10.42 -1.29
CA PRO A 20 -30.75 -9.05 -1.38
C PRO A 20 -29.28 -8.99 -0.89
N ILE A 21 -28.44 -8.32 -1.67
CA ILE A 21 -27.00 -8.14 -1.36
C ILE A 21 -26.69 -6.65 -1.34
N GLU A 22 -26.13 -6.19 -0.23
CA GLU A 22 -25.68 -4.82 -0.03
C GLU A 22 -24.15 -4.76 0.04
N VAL A 23 -23.58 -3.72 -0.56
CA VAL A 23 -22.13 -3.45 -0.47
C VAL A 23 -21.90 -2.45 0.65
N ILE A 24 -21.16 -2.86 1.67
CA ILE A 24 -20.68 -2.01 2.76
C ILE A 24 -19.17 -2.23 2.83
N THR A 25 -18.40 -1.26 2.37
CA THR A 25 -16.93 -1.33 2.40
C THR A 25 -16.40 -1.23 3.83
N ASN A 26 -15.16 -1.64 4.02
CA ASN A 26 -14.43 -1.30 5.24
C ASN A 26 -14.36 0.23 5.37
N GLY A 27 -14.23 0.69 6.58
CA GLY A 27 -14.03 2.09 6.90
C GLY A 27 -12.75 2.28 7.72
N TYR A 28 -12.64 3.44 8.33
CA TYR A 28 -11.55 3.79 9.24
C TYR A 28 -12.11 4.54 10.43
N ASP A 29 -11.39 4.50 11.55
CA ASP A 29 -11.67 5.32 12.70
C ASP A 29 -10.95 6.67 12.57
N VAL A 30 -11.68 7.76 12.84
CA VAL A 30 -11.08 9.10 12.84
C VAL A 30 -10.31 9.30 14.13
N GLU A 31 -9.06 8.92 14.14
CA GLU A 31 -8.18 9.28 15.23
C GLU A 31 -7.77 10.76 15.11
N LYS A 32 -7.97 11.50 16.20
CA LYS A 32 -7.49 12.89 16.33
C LYS A 32 -5.97 12.89 16.54
N VAL A 33 -5.22 12.50 15.55
CA VAL A 33 -3.75 12.61 15.58
C VAL A 33 -3.37 13.99 15.08
N ALA A 34 -2.55 14.72 15.85
CA ALA A 34 -2.00 15.97 15.39
C ALA A 34 -1.26 15.78 14.05
N ARG A 35 -1.31 16.77 13.17
CA ARG A 35 -0.55 16.73 11.90
C ARG A 35 0.94 16.70 12.25
N PRO A 36 1.66 15.60 11.99
CA PRO A 36 3.10 15.54 12.27
C PRO A 36 3.87 16.35 11.23
N ILE A 37 5.10 16.72 11.58
CA ILE A 37 6.07 17.22 10.60
C ILE A 37 6.42 16.08 9.66
N LEU A 38 6.43 16.35 8.37
CA LEU A 38 6.81 15.36 7.35
C LEU A 38 8.28 14.94 7.52
N ASP A 39 8.58 13.74 7.07
CA ASP A 39 9.97 13.27 6.99
C ASP A 39 10.79 14.22 6.11
N GLU A 40 12.01 14.52 6.52
CA GLU A 40 12.92 15.42 5.78
C GLU A 40 13.31 14.85 4.41
N LYS A 41 13.54 13.54 4.37
CA LYS A 41 13.79 12.83 3.12
C LYS A 41 12.47 12.55 2.38
N PHE A 42 12.57 12.38 1.07
CA PHE A 42 11.48 11.84 0.27
C PHE A 42 11.29 10.35 0.62
N THR A 43 10.39 10.08 1.53
CA THR A 43 10.07 8.73 1.97
C THR A 43 8.97 8.12 1.11
N LEU A 44 9.25 6.93 0.57
CA LEU A 44 8.26 6.02 0.02
C LEU A 44 8.03 4.90 1.04
N ALA A 45 6.85 4.89 1.68
CA ALA A 45 6.60 4.02 2.81
C ALA A 45 5.52 2.96 2.54
N HIS A 46 5.84 1.70 2.79
CA HIS A 46 4.87 0.61 2.89
C HIS A 46 4.66 0.24 4.36
N ILE A 47 3.42 0.32 4.84
CA ILE A 47 3.06 -0.02 6.23
C ILE A 47 2.14 -1.25 6.19
N GLY A 48 2.62 -2.35 6.74
CA GLY A 48 1.97 -3.64 6.77
C GLY A 48 2.88 -4.78 6.31
N SER A 49 2.34 -5.99 6.22
CA SER A 49 3.12 -7.16 5.77
C SER A 49 3.38 -7.07 4.27
N LEU A 50 4.64 -7.27 3.88
CA LEU A 50 5.10 -7.36 2.50
C LEU A 50 5.71 -8.75 2.28
N LEU A 51 4.87 -9.68 1.88
CA LEU A 51 5.24 -11.08 1.65
C LEU A 51 5.61 -11.31 0.17
N SER A 52 6.20 -12.47 -0.10
CA SER A 52 6.76 -12.83 -1.42
C SER A 52 5.79 -12.64 -2.59
N GLU A 53 4.51 -12.95 -2.38
CA GLU A 53 3.47 -12.81 -3.42
C GLU A 53 3.15 -11.34 -3.78
N ARG A 54 3.52 -10.39 -2.89
CA ARG A 54 3.38 -8.94 -3.08
C ARG A 54 4.72 -8.27 -3.42
N ASN A 55 5.66 -8.98 -4.01
CA ASN A 55 6.98 -8.45 -4.35
C ASN A 55 6.93 -7.67 -5.68
N PRO A 56 6.88 -6.34 -5.71
CA PRO A 56 6.72 -5.55 -6.92
C PRO A 56 8.07 -5.29 -7.61
N LYS A 57 8.64 -6.31 -8.27
CA LYS A 57 9.96 -6.22 -8.91
C LYS A 57 10.11 -5.01 -9.83
N ILE A 58 9.04 -4.69 -10.59
CA ILE A 58 9.03 -3.52 -11.48
C ILE A 58 9.24 -2.20 -10.73
N LEU A 59 8.74 -2.09 -9.49
CA LEU A 59 8.96 -0.92 -8.67
C LEU A 59 10.42 -0.80 -8.25
N TRP A 60 11.03 -1.92 -7.82
CA TRP A 60 12.43 -1.93 -7.40
C TRP A 60 13.36 -1.58 -8.55
N GLU A 61 13.08 -2.10 -9.74
CA GLU A 61 13.79 -1.75 -10.98
C GLU A 61 13.65 -0.26 -11.28
N SER A 62 12.43 0.28 -11.26
CA SER A 62 12.17 1.71 -11.52
C SER A 62 12.86 2.62 -10.50
N LEU A 63 12.85 2.26 -9.22
CA LEU A 63 13.55 3.04 -8.19
C LEU A 63 15.06 3.02 -8.39
N SER A 64 15.64 1.87 -8.71
CA SER A 64 17.07 1.74 -9.03
C SER A 64 17.46 2.62 -10.23
N GLN A 65 16.63 2.64 -11.26
CA GLN A 65 16.83 3.50 -12.44
C GLN A 65 16.75 4.99 -12.06
N LEU A 66 15.72 5.42 -11.33
CA LEU A 66 15.55 6.81 -10.90
C LEU A 66 16.74 7.31 -10.06
N LEU A 67 17.25 6.46 -9.15
CA LEU A 67 18.42 6.78 -8.33
C LEU A 67 19.68 6.98 -9.17
N SER A 68 19.79 6.30 -10.32
CA SER A 68 20.91 6.46 -11.24
C SER A 68 20.80 7.65 -12.20
N GLU A 69 19.56 8.06 -12.53
CA GLU A 69 19.29 9.06 -13.57
C GLU A 69 19.06 10.46 -12.99
N ILE A 70 18.54 10.57 -11.76
CA ILE A 70 18.17 11.87 -11.17
C ILE A 70 19.26 12.29 -10.19
N PRO A 71 20.05 13.34 -10.51
CA PRO A 71 21.02 13.89 -9.60
C PRO A 71 20.39 14.26 -8.25
N ASP A 72 21.11 14.03 -7.17
CA ASP A 72 20.71 14.33 -5.79
C ASP A 72 19.52 13.54 -5.25
N PHE A 73 18.82 12.73 -6.05
CA PHE A 73 17.72 11.91 -5.55
C PHE A 73 18.22 10.89 -4.52
N GLU A 74 19.39 10.30 -4.74
CA GLU A 74 20.02 9.37 -3.79
C GLU A 74 20.25 9.98 -2.40
N ASN A 75 20.55 11.28 -2.31
CA ASN A 75 20.80 11.96 -1.05
C ASN A 75 19.51 12.20 -0.24
N ASN A 76 18.36 12.21 -0.93
CA ASN A 76 17.08 12.60 -0.37
C ASN A 76 16.04 11.48 -0.33
N PHE A 77 16.34 10.29 -0.84
CA PHE A 77 15.39 9.18 -0.91
C PHE A 77 15.53 8.23 0.28
N GLU A 78 14.40 7.71 0.74
CA GLU A 78 14.32 6.60 1.70
C GLU A 78 13.14 5.69 1.34
N LEU A 79 13.42 4.40 1.18
CA LEU A 79 12.41 3.34 1.10
C LEU A 79 12.15 2.82 2.52
N LYS A 80 10.98 3.12 3.07
CA LYS A 80 10.60 2.74 4.43
C LYS A 80 9.63 1.55 4.41
N LEU A 81 10.03 0.43 5.01
CA LEU A 81 9.19 -0.76 5.16
C LEU A 81 8.88 -0.97 6.64
N ILE A 82 7.59 -0.95 6.99
CA ILE A 82 7.10 -1.08 8.36
C ILE A 82 6.17 -2.28 8.43
N GLY A 83 6.54 -3.28 9.23
CA GLY A 83 5.84 -4.54 9.37
C GLY A 83 6.70 -5.73 9.00
N ALA A 84 6.06 -6.87 8.79
CA ALA A 84 6.76 -8.10 8.41
C ALA A 84 7.13 -8.09 6.92
N VAL A 85 8.41 -8.19 6.61
CA VAL A 85 8.91 -8.28 5.22
C VAL A 85 9.54 -9.64 5.01
N SER A 86 9.16 -10.35 3.93
CA SER A 86 9.77 -11.65 3.64
C SER A 86 11.22 -11.50 3.17
N GLN A 87 12.03 -12.53 3.44
CA GLN A 87 13.43 -12.54 3.02
C GLN A 87 13.57 -12.45 1.49
N GLU A 88 12.62 -13.00 0.74
CA GLU A 88 12.62 -12.92 -0.72
C GLU A 88 12.48 -11.47 -1.20
N VAL A 89 11.62 -10.67 -0.58
CA VAL A 89 11.48 -9.24 -0.90
C VAL A 89 12.79 -8.51 -0.58
N LEU A 90 13.39 -8.75 0.57
CA LEU A 90 14.66 -8.12 0.96
C LEU A 90 15.79 -8.50 -0.02
N ASN A 91 15.87 -9.75 -0.43
CA ASN A 91 16.85 -10.20 -1.41
C ASN A 91 16.64 -9.50 -2.76
N THR A 92 15.38 -9.36 -3.21
CA THR A 92 15.08 -8.65 -4.46
C THR A 92 15.45 -7.17 -4.37
N ILE A 93 15.18 -6.50 -3.25
CA ILE A 93 15.61 -5.11 -3.01
C ILE A 93 17.13 -4.98 -3.13
N SER A 94 17.87 -5.94 -2.56
CA SER A 94 19.33 -6.00 -2.65
C SER A 94 19.83 -6.25 -4.08
N GLU A 95 19.19 -7.12 -4.85
CA GLU A 95 19.49 -7.35 -6.26
C GLU A 95 19.42 -6.07 -7.10
N TYR A 96 18.47 -5.17 -6.77
CA TYR A 96 18.32 -3.86 -7.38
C TYR A 96 19.17 -2.76 -6.72
N LYS A 97 20.08 -3.10 -5.79
CA LYS A 97 21.01 -2.18 -5.12
C LYS A 97 20.33 -1.06 -4.32
N LEU A 98 19.20 -1.37 -3.72
CA LEU A 98 18.43 -0.42 -2.93
C LEU A 98 18.74 -0.47 -1.42
N ASP A 99 19.66 -1.33 -0.98
CA ASP A 99 19.99 -1.53 0.46
C ASP A 99 20.39 -0.24 1.17
N ALA A 100 21.15 0.63 0.50
CA ALA A 100 21.62 1.89 1.09
C ALA A 100 20.47 2.88 1.37
N PHE A 101 19.32 2.68 0.75
CA PHE A 101 18.13 3.52 0.88
C PHE A 101 17.03 2.87 1.70
N LEU A 102 17.21 1.58 2.05
CA LEU A 102 16.20 0.79 2.75
C LEU A 102 16.25 1.05 4.26
N ASN A 103 15.12 1.47 4.81
CA ASN A 103 14.83 1.50 6.23
C ASN A 103 13.79 0.43 6.56
N ASN A 104 14.25 -0.76 6.94
CA ASN A 104 13.38 -1.86 7.38
C ASN A 104 13.13 -1.76 8.88
N VAL A 105 12.04 -1.11 9.25
CA VAL A 105 11.70 -0.78 10.65
C VAL A 105 11.22 -1.99 11.44
N GLY A 106 10.60 -2.97 10.74
CA GLY A 106 9.95 -4.10 11.39
C GLY A 106 8.57 -3.74 11.98
N TYR A 107 8.10 -4.54 12.93
CA TYR A 107 6.77 -4.37 13.51
C TYR A 107 6.74 -3.19 14.49
N VAL A 108 5.69 -2.37 14.38
CA VAL A 108 5.41 -1.23 15.28
C VAL A 108 3.99 -1.33 15.84
N SER A 109 3.69 -0.54 16.86
CA SER A 109 2.31 -0.41 17.36
C SER A 109 1.40 0.24 16.32
N HIS A 110 0.07 0.09 16.49
CA HIS A 110 -0.89 0.73 15.60
C HIS A 110 -0.74 2.25 15.58
N ASP A 111 -0.61 2.87 16.76
CA ASP A 111 -0.44 4.33 16.87
C ASP A 111 0.81 4.82 16.15
N GLU A 112 1.90 4.07 16.27
CA GLU A 112 3.13 4.39 15.53
C GLU A 112 2.96 4.19 14.03
N ALA A 113 2.24 3.14 13.59
CA ALA A 113 1.93 2.93 12.18
C ALA A 113 1.14 4.11 11.60
N VAL A 114 0.11 4.59 12.29
CA VAL A 114 -0.69 5.77 11.90
C VAL A 114 0.17 7.03 11.86
N LEU A 115 1.08 7.21 12.82
CA LEU A 115 2.02 8.33 12.81
C LEU A 115 2.94 8.27 11.60
N GLN A 116 3.50 7.10 11.29
CA GLN A 116 4.40 6.90 10.15
C GLN A 116 3.67 7.09 8.79
N GLN A 117 2.40 6.68 8.67
CA GLN A 117 1.57 6.98 7.50
C GLN A 117 1.52 8.49 7.23
N ARG A 118 1.28 9.29 8.26
CA ARG A 118 1.13 10.75 8.15
C ARG A 118 2.44 11.50 7.95
N LYS A 119 3.56 10.96 8.44
CA LYS A 119 4.90 11.55 8.29
C LYS A 119 5.50 11.30 6.91
N SER A 120 5.19 10.17 6.30
CA SER A 120 5.76 9.77 5.02
C SER A 120 5.35 10.70 3.89
N GLN A 121 6.26 10.94 2.94
CA GLN A 121 5.98 11.78 1.78
C GLN A 121 5.00 11.12 0.82
N VAL A 122 5.17 9.82 0.59
CA VAL A 122 4.32 9.00 -0.29
C VAL A 122 4.08 7.64 0.37
N LEU A 123 2.85 7.14 0.27
CA LEU A 123 2.46 5.82 0.75
C LEU A 123 2.40 4.83 -0.40
N LEU A 124 2.89 3.61 -0.15
CA LEU A 124 2.93 2.53 -1.11
C LEU A 124 1.92 1.45 -0.74
N LEU A 125 0.87 1.30 -1.53
CA LEU A 125 -0.13 0.25 -1.42
C LEU A 125 0.16 -0.83 -2.46
N ILE A 126 0.39 -2.06 -1.99
CA ILE A 126 0.68 -3.19 -2.88
C ILE A 126 -0.35 -4.27 -2.65
N GLU A 127 -0.99 -4.72 -3.73
CA GLU A 127 -1.84 -5.91 -3.74
C GLU A 127 -1.33 -6.91 -4.78
N ILE A 128 -1.65 -8.19 -4.57
CA ILE A 128 -1.29 -9.26 -5.50
C ILE A 128 -2.00 -9.00 -6.84
N ASN A 129 -1.27 -9.10 -7.94
CA ASN A 129 -1.84 -8.92 -9.26
C ASN A 129 -2.37 -10.26 -9.81
N SER A 130 -3.57 -10.65 -9.39
CA SER A 130 -4.25 -11.85 -9.86
C SER A 130 -5.76 -11.61 -10.02
N GLU A 131 -6.44 -12.51 -10.74
CA GLU A 131 -7.89 -12.44 -10.89
C GLU A 131 -8.62 -12.57 -9.56
N GLU A 132 -8.12 -13.42 -8.66
CA GLU A 132 -8.72 -13.70 -7.35
C GLU A 132 -8.65 -12.49 -6.42
N THR A 133 -7.74 -11.55 -6.66
CA THR A 133 -7.56 -10.38 -5.79
C THR A 133 -8.30 -9.14 -6.27
N LYS A 134 -8.97 -9.19 -7.44
CA LYS A 134 -9.73 -8.05 -7.97
C LYS A 134 -10.86 -7.57 -7.06
N SER A 135 -11.46 -8.48 -6.32
CA SER A 135 -12.52 -8.16 -5.35
C SER A 135 -11.99 -7.67 -3.99
N ILE A 136 -10.67 -7.72 -3.77
CA ILE A 136 -10.07 -7.35 -2.49
C ILE A 136 -9.90 -5.82 -2.41
N ILE A 137 -10.47 -5.23 -1.37
CA ILE A 137 -10.21 -3.85 -0.98
C ILE A 137 -9.35 -3.91 0.30
N PRO A 138 -8.05 -3.60 0.22
CA PRO A 138 -7.19 -3.62 1.40
C PRO A 138 -7.68 -2.64 2.47
N GLY A 139 -7.83 -3.09 3.72
CA GLY A 139 -8.30 -2.23 4.82
C GLY A 139 -7.43 -0.97 4.99
N LYS A 140 -6.13 -1.09 4.82
CA LYS A 140 -5.16 0.03 4.88
C LYS A 140 -5.39 1.12 3.82
N LEU A 141 -6.14 0.85 2.74
CA LEU A 141 -6.47 1.87 1.74
C LEU A 141 -7.16 3.07 2.39
N PHE A 142 -8.17 2.81 3.22
CA PHE A 142 -8.94 3.88 3.87
C PHE A 142 -8.10 4.64 4.90
N GLU A 143 -7.22 3.95 5.63
CA GLU A 143 -6.26 4.60 6.54
C GLU A 143 -5.28 5.50 5.76
N TYR A 144 -4.80 5.04 4.61
CA TYR A 144 -3.91 5.82 3.74
C TYR A 144 -4.61 7.06 3.18
N MET A 145 -5.86 6.94 2.74
CA MET A 145 -6.65 8.07 2.25
C MET A 145 -6.82 9.15 3.33
N VAL A 146 -7.06 8.74 4.57
CA VAL A 146 -7.24 9.69 5.71
C VAL A 146 -5.92 10.31 6.15
N SER A 147 -4.80 9.68 5.84
CA SER A 147 -3.48 10.27 6.13
C SER A 147 -3.20 11.55 5.34
N GLU A 148 -4.00 11.84 4.29
CA GLU A 148 -3.82 12.97 3.36
C GLU A 148 -2.45 12.94 2.66
N ARG A 149 -1.89 11.73 2.44
CA ARG A 149 -0.64 11.55 1.71
C ARG A 149 -0.88 11.00 0.32
N PRO A 150 -0.06 11.37 -0.68
CA PRO A 150 -0.10 10.72 -1.99
C PRO A 150 0.06 9.21 -1.86
N ILE A 151 -0.68 8.45 -2.65
CA ILE A 151 -0.65 6.99 -2.65
C ILE A 151 -0.17 6.50 -4.02
N ILE A 152 0.89 5.70 -4.04
CA ILE A 152 1.23 4.86 -5.19
C ILE A 152 0.62 3.49 -4.93
N ALA A 153 -0.24 3.04 -5.83
CA ALA A 153 -0.90 1.76 -5.75
C ALA A 153 -0.42 0.81 -6.85
N ILE A 154 -0.11 -0.43 -6.48
CA ILE A 154 0.30 -1.49 -7.39
C ILE A 154 -0.62 -2.68 -7.17
N GLY A 155 -1.21 -3.18 -8.25
CA GLY A 155 -2.15 -4.30 -8.24
C GLY A 155 -2.96 -4.38 -9.53
N PRO A 156 -4.05 -5.19 -9.57
CA PRO A 156 -4.88 -5.30 -10.76
C PRO A 156 -5.56 -3.96 -11.10
N ASN A 157 -5.43 -3.50 -12.34
CA ASN A 157 -5.98 -2.22 -12.80
C ASN A 157 -7.52 -2.19 -12.81
N ASP A 158 -8.16 -3.35 -12.96
CA ASP A 158 -9.61 -3.54 -13.03
C ASP A 158 -10.18 -4.09 -11.70
N SER A 159 -9.58 -3.74 -10.59
CA SER A 159 -9.98 -4.14 -9.23
C SER A 159 -10.86 -3.10 -8.55
N ASP A 160 -11.62 -3.55 -7.55
CA ASP A 160 -12.46 -2.66 -6.74
C ASP A 160 -11.64 -1.56 -6.02
N PHE A 161 -10.43 -1.87 -5.55
CA PHE A 161 -9.59 -0.84 -4.92
C PHE A 161 -9.01 0.16 -5.93
N ALA A 162 -8.69 -0.27 -7.16
CA ALA A 162 -8.22 0.62 -8.22
C ALA A 162 -9.33 1.60 -8.63
N GLU A 163 -10.59 1.14 -8.70
CA GLU A 163 -11.75 2.02 -8.93
C GLU A 163 -11.87 3.10 -7.85
N ILE A 164 -11.68 2.74 -6.57
CA ILE A 164 -11.74 3.70 -5.46
C ILE A 164 -10.65 4.77 -5.63
N ILE A 165 -9.39 4.36 -5.85
CA ILE A 165 -8.26 5.31 -5.99
C ILE A 165 -8.45 6.24 -7.19
N THR A 166 -8.94 5.71 -8.31
CA THR A 166 -9.10 6.51 -9.55
C THR A 166 -10.22 7.55 -9.44
N ASN A 167 -11.22 7.30 -8.59
CA ASN A 167 -12.38 8.18 -8.40
C ASN A 167 -12.24 9.14 -7.21
N THR A 168 -11.09 9.18 -6.56
CA THR A 168 -10.80 10.07 -5.42
C THR A 168 -9.82 11.16 -5.79
#